data_786d1b1cb9ca17a329f78a22c77593b1
#
_entry.id   786d1b1cb9ca17a329f78a22c77593b1
#
_cell.length_a   1.000
_cell.length_b   1.000
_cell.length_c   1.000
_cell.angle_alpha   90.00
_cell.angle_beta   90.00
_cell.angle_gamma   90.00
#
_symmetry.space_group_name_H-M   'P 1'
#
loop_
_entity.id
_entity.type
_entity.pdbx_description
1 polymer ?
#
loop_
_entity_poly.entity_id
_entity_poly.type
_entity_poly.pdbx_seq_one_letter_code
_entity_poly.pdbx_strand_id
1 'polypeptide(L)'
;GRGRADRRGGRESEAFARFRAFAAEALPGFKPDEELPDGGPLAFGQQLWWLPDGGGRFSPRMLDGLRALRPGLHLGDLPKDRFEPAHALALHIRPSAARWTLGFAADAPETAAYLRGEALPADPALSGWGLVTADGLPLGWVKAAGGRVNNRLPKGLRRP
;
A
#
# COMPACT_ATOMS: atom_id res chain seq x y z
N GLY A 1 30.23 -15.56 -4.07
CA GLY A 1 29.45 -15.13 -3.58
C GLY A 1 28.55 -14.86 -2.38
N ARG A 2 29.05 -15.00 -1.15
CA ARG A 2 28.25 -14.70 0.05
C ARG A 2 27.82 -13.24 0.14
N GLY A 3 28.61 -12.29 -0.36
CA GLY A 3 28.33 -10.86 -0.23
C GLY A 3 27.14 -10.33 -1.01
N ARG A 4 26.70 -10.98 -2.09
CA ARG A 4 25.53 -10.54 -2.87
C ARG A 4 24.21 -10.99 -2.26
N ALA A 5 24.15 -12.21 -1.73
CA ALA A 5 22.95 -12.73 -1.08
C ALA A 5 22.69 -11.98 0.23
N ASP A 6 23.73 -11.68 1.02
CA ASP A 6 23.60 -10.94 2.25
C ASP A 6 23.17 -9.49 2.05
N ARG A 7 23.67 -8.83 0.99
CA ARG A 7 23.26 -7.47 0.66
C ARG A 7 21.82 -7.41 0.18
N ARG A 8 21.36 -8.42 -0.54
CA ARG A 8 19.99 -8.52 -1.03
C ARG A 8 19.02 -8.72 0.14
N GLY A 9 19.32 -9.67 1.02
CA GLY A 9 18.53 -9.90 2.23
C GLY A 9 18.50 -8.68 3.14
N GLY A 10 19.63 -7.96 3.27
CA GLY A 10 19.72 -6.73 4.04
C GLY A 10 18.84 -5.62 3.48
N ARG A 11 18.83 -5.44 2.14
CA ARG A 11 17.98 -4.44 1.47
C ARG A 11 16.50 -4.77 1.62
N GLU A 12 16.13 -6.02 1.45
CA GLU A 12 14.74 -6.45 1.61
C GLU A 12 14.26 -6.30 3.04
N SER A 13 15.10 -6.63 4.03
CA SER A 13 14.82 -6.41 5.44
C SER A 13 14.63 -4.93 5.77
N GLU A 14 15.50 -4.07 5.26
CA GLU A 14 15.41 -2.64 5.48
C GLU A 14 14.16 -2.05 4.82
N ALA A 15 13.88 -2.45 3.58
CA ALA A 15 12.69 -2.00 2.86
C ALA A 15 11.42 -2.45 3.59
N PHE A 16 11.38 -3.69 4.06
CA PHE A 16 10.24 -4.20 4.79
C PHE A 16 10.09 -3.55 6.15
N ALA A 17 11.19 -3.16 6.80
CA ALA A 17 11.13 -2.39 8.04
C ALA A 17 10.46 -1.03 7.84
N ARG A 18 10.69 -0.37 6.69
CA ARG A 18 9.98 0.86 6.34
C ARG A 18 8.48 0.63 6.17
N PHE A 19 8.10 -0.46 5.53
CA PHE A 19 6.69 -0.84 5.42
C PHE A 19 6.08 -1.09 6.80
N ARG A 20 6.77 -1.81 7.68
CA ARG A 20 6.29 -2.07 9.04
C ARG A 20 6.09 -0.78 9.83
N ALA A 21 7.02 0.17 9.70
CA ALA A 21 6.90 1.47 10.36
C ALA A 21 5.69 2.25 9.83
N PHE A 22 5.49 2.24 8.51
CA PHE A 22 4.30 2.83 7.90
C PHE A 22 3.03 2.18 8.42
N ALA A 23 2.97 0.85 8.41
CA ALA A 23 1.78 0.11 8.83
C ALA A 23 1.47 0.32 10.31
N ALA A 24 2.48 0.41 11.17
CA ALA A 24 2.29 0.68 12.58
C ALA A 24 1.61 2.04 12.82
N GLU A 25 1.92 3.03 12.00
CA GLU A 25 1.36 4.37 12.11
C GLU A 25 0.03 4.51 11.39
N ALA A 26 -0.04 4.11 10.13
CA ALA A 26 -1.19 4.35 9.26
C ALA A 26 -2.25 3.24 9.30
N LEU A 27 -1.83 2.02 9.63
CA LEU A 27 -2.67 0.83 9.62
C LEU A 27 -2.56 0.07 10.95
N PRO A 28 -2.95 0.68 12.08
CA PRO A 28 -2.78 0.03 13.39
C PRO A 28 -3.58 -1.25 13.55
N GLY A 29 -4.65 -1.43 12.77
CA GLY A 29 -5.43 -2.67 12.76
C GLY A 29 -4.91 -3.74 11.81
N PHE A 30 -3.85 -3.46 11.06
CA PHE A 30 -3.26 -4.40 10.12
C PHE A 30 -2.00 -5.02 10.71
N LYS A 31 -1.98 -6.34 10.80
CA LYS A 31 -0.84 -7.08 11.33
C LYS A 31 -0.18 -7.86 10.18
N PRO A 32 0.94 -7.35 9.64
CA PRO A 32 1.58 -7.99 8.49
C PRO A 32 1.86 -9.47 8.67
N ASP A 33 2.30 -9.87 9.88
CA ASP A 33 2.64 -11.26 10.16
C ASP A 33 1.43 -12.19 10.16
N GLU A 34 0.23 -11.66 10.38
CA GLU A 34 -1.01 -12.45 10.44
C GLU A 34 -1.84 -12.32 9.17
N GLU A 35 -1.80 -11.18 8.50
CA GLU A 35 -2.72 -10.87 7.40
C GLU A 35 -2.09 -11.02 6.01
N LEU A 36 -0.75 -10.97 5.91
CA LEU A 36 -0.08 -11.30 4.66
C LEU A 36 0.03 -12.83 4.53
N PRO A 37 -0.15 -13.38 3.33
CA PRO A 37 0.00 -14.82 3.14
C PRO A 37 1.44 -15.25 3.41
N ASP A 38 1.63 -16.55 3.65
CA ASP A 38 2.98 -17.10 3.77
C ASP A 38 3.79 -16.72 2.54
N GLY A 39 4.97 -16.16 2.79
CA GLY A 39 5.81 -15.64 1.73
C GLY A 39 6.89 -14.72 2.27
N GLY A 40 7.28 -13.76 1.47
CA GLY A 40 8.32 -12.83 1.86
C GLY A 40 8.35 -11.57 1.02
N PRO A 41 9.06 -10.54 1.53
CA PRO A 41 9.23 -9.30 0.79
C PRO A 41 10.21 -9.47 -0.37
N LEU A 42 9.94 -8.73 -1.44
CA LEU A 42 10.86 -8.58 -2.57
C LEU A 42 11.01 -7.09 -2.87
N ALA A 43 12.24 -6.60 -2.84
CA ALA A 43 12.56 -5.25 -3.28
C ALA A 43 13.07 -5.31 -4.71
N PHE A 44 12.40 -4.57 -5.60
CA PHE A 44 12.77 -4.48 -7.01
C PHE A 44 12.85 -3.01 -7.40
N GLY A 45 14.05 -2.52 -7.67
CA GLY A 45 14.27 -1.09 -7.87
C GLY A 45 13.88 -0.32 -6.61
N GLN A 46 12.94 0.61 -6.75
CA GLN A 46 12.37 1.34 -5.62
C GLN A 46 11.02 0.79 -5.18
N GLN A 47 10.63 -0.38 -5.68
CA GLN A 47 9.35 -1.00 -5.34
C GLN A 47 9.52 -2.10 -4.31
N LEU A 48 8.58 -2.19 -3.39
CA LEU A 48 8.50 -3.26 -2.41
C LEU A 48 7.24 -4.08 -2.66
N TRP A 49 7.44 -5.38 -2.80
CA TRP A 49 6.38 -6.35 -3.04
C TRP A 49 6.36 -7.39 -1.94
N TRP A 50 5.21 -7.98 -1.72
CA TRP A 50 5.08 -9.20 -0.94
C TRP A 50 4.75 -10.34 -1.90
N LEU A 51 5.61 -11.37 -1.94
CA LEU A 51 5.42 -12.53 -2.78
C LEU A 51 4.89 -13.69 -1.95
N PRO A 52 3.77 -14.30 -2.37
CA PRO A 52 3.27 -15.49 -1.70
C PRO A 52 4.21 -16.67 -1.94
N ASP A 53 4.28 -17.53 -0.95
CA ASP A 53 5.23 -18.65 -0.91
C ASP A 53 4.80 -19.86 -1.75
N GLY A 54 3.67 -19.81 -2.42
CA GLY A 54 3.22 -20.87 -3.34
C GLY A 54 3.45 -22.31 -2.88
N GLY A 55 3.42 -22.58 -1.56
CA GLY A 55 3.68 -23.91 -1.02
C GLY A 55 5.11 -24.14 -0.51
N GLY A 56 5.88 -23.08 -0.24
CA GLY A 56 7.08 -23.14 0.55
C GLY A 56 8.41 -23.28 -0.17
N ARG A 57 8.48 -23.14 -1.49
CA ARG A 57 9.76 -23.21 -2.20
C ARG A 57 9.80 -22.30 -3.42
N PHE A 58 10.63 -21.27 -3.33
CA PHE A 58 10.96 -20.44 -4.48
C PHE A 58 12.05 -21.09 -5.32
N SER A 59 11.72 -21.50 -6.53
CA SER A 59 12.74 -21.81 -7.55
C SER A 59 12.70 -20.68 -8.60
N PRO A 60 13.82 -20.45 -9.33
CA PRO A 60 13.84 -19.50 -10.44
C PRO A 60 12.76 -19.75 -11.50
N ARG A 61 12.37 -21.01 -11.67
CA ARG A 61 11.27 -21.40 -12.58
C ARG A 61 9.91 -20.93 -12.08
N MET A 62 9.69 -20.89 -10.76
CA MET A 62 8.45 -20.38 -10.16
C MET A 62 8.35 -18.87 -10.36
N LEU A 63 9.47 -18.13 -10.33
CA LEU A 63 9.47 -16.72 -10.60
C LEU A 63 9.04 -16.38 -12.04
N ASP A 64 9.42 -17.19 -13.00
CA ASP A 64 8.99 -17.02 -14.39
C ASP A 64 7.50 -17.33 -14.58
N GLY A 65 7.00 -18.36 -13.91
CA GLY A 65 5.57 -18.67 -13.88
C GLY A 65 4.77 -17.61 -13.15
N LEU A 66 5.31 -17.06 -12.06
CA LEU A 66 4.69 -16.01 -11.28
C LEU A 66 4.60 -14.68 -12.03
N ARG A 67 5.52 -14.37 -12.93
CA ARG A 67 5.44 -13.19 -13.79
C ARG A 67 4.20 -13.22 -14.69
N ALA A 68 3.79 -14.41 -15.11
CA ALA A 68 2.59 -14.60 -15.93
C ALA A 68 1.30 -14.56 -15.10
N LEU A 69 1.38 -14.85 -13.79
CA LEU A 69 0.20 -15.02 -12.90
C LEU A 69 -0.03 -13.87 -11.92
N ARG A 70 0.65 -12.75 -12.06
CA ARG A 70 0.64 -11.64 -11.09
C ARG A 70 1.02 -12.13 -9.68
N PRO A 71 2.27 -12.21 -9.38
CA PRO A 71 2.81 -12.99 -8.28
C PRO A 71 2.74 -12.36 -6.92
N GLY A 72 2.17 -11.20 -6.72
CA GLY A 72 2.27 -10.64 -5.40
C GLY A 72 1.50 -9.35 -5.20
N LEU A 73 1.59 -8.86 -3.97
CA LEU A 73 0.98 -7.60 -3.57
C LEU A 73 2.05 -6.50 -3.59
N HIS A 74 1.81 -5.46 -4.38
CA HIS A 74 2.63 -4.27 -4.35
C HIS A 74 2.33 -3.52 -3.04
N LEU A 75 3.30 -3.48 -2.15
CA LEU A 75 3.14 -2.85 -0.84
C LEU A 75 3.36 -1.35 -0.92
N GLY A 76 4.36 -0.90 -1.66
CA GLY A 76 4.67 0.51 -1.80
C GLY A 76 5.96 0.77 -2.52
N ASP A 77 6.31 2.05 -2.57
CA ASP A 77 7.53 2.55 -3.17
C ASP A 77 8.43 3.17 -2.10
N LEU A 78 9.74 3.21 -2.38
CA LEU A 78 10.76 3.62 -1.43
C LEU A 78 11.54 4.84 -1.97
N PRO A 79 10.87 6.00 -2.20
CA PRO A 79 11.58 7.18 -2.68
C PRO A 79 12.49 7.73 -1.57
N LYS A 80 13.80 7.74 -1.83
CA LYS A 80 14.82 8.16 -0.84
C LYS A 80 14.64 7.43 0.48
N ASP A 81 14.38 8.17 1.57
CA ASP A 81 14.22 7.62 2.92
C ASP A 81 12.74 7.45 3.32
N ARG A 82 11.81 7.60 2.38
CA ARG A 82 10.37 7.56 2.64
C ARG A 82 9.76 6.25 2.19
N PHE A 83 8.54 6.01 2.64
CA PHE A 83 7.69 4.93 2.15
C PHE A 83 6.39 5.55 1.63
N GLU A 84 6.03 5.21 0.41
CA GLU A 84 4.74 5.59 -0.18
C GLU A 84 3.92 4.33 -0.42
N PRO A 85 2.75 4.20 0.22
CA PRO A 85 1.93 2.99 0.06
C PRO A 85 1.41 2.88 -1.37
N ALA A 86 1.41 1.65 -1.88
CA ALA A 86 0.88 1.37 -3.22
C ALA A 86 -0.65 1.38 -3.21
N HIS A 87 -1.25 1.75 -4.33
CA HIS A 87 -2.69 1.71 -4.50
C HIS A 87 -3.26 0.29 -4.28
N ALA A 88 -2.56 -0.73 -4.75
CA ALA A 88 -2.97 -2.12 -4.55
C ALA A 88 -3.10 -2.48 -3.07
N LEU A 89 -2.24 -1.92 -2.21
CA LEU A 89 -2.34 -2.12 -0.77
C LEU A 89 -3.64 -1.52 -0.22
N ALA A 90 -4.02 -0.32 -0.69
CA ALA A 90 -5.27 0.31 -0.26
C ALA A 90 -6.48 -0.57 -0.54
N LEU A 91 -6.49 -1.24 -1.69
CA LEU A 91 -7.60 -2.12 -2.08
C LEU A 91 -7.58 -3.47 -1.37
N HIS A 92 -6.44 -3.86 -0.84
CA HIS A 92 -6.25 -5.15 -0.16
C HIS A 92 -6.67 -5.12 1.30
N ILE A 93 -6.42 -4.02 2.00
CA ILE A 93 -6.65 -3.93 3.44
C ILE A 93 -8.11 -3.66 3.76
N ARG A 94 -8.54 -4.14 4.93
CA ARG A 94 -9.85 -3.78 5.47
C ARG A 94 -9.82 -2.32 5.91
N PRO A 95 -10.80 -1.50 5.53
CA PRO A 95 -10.82 -0.09 5.94
C PRO A 95 -10.72 0.11 7.46
N SER A 96 -11.29 -0.82 8.25
CA SER A 96 -11.21 -0.76 9.71
C SER A 96 -9.78 -0.90 10.25
N ALA A 97 -8.84 -1.38 9.45
CA ALA A 97 -7.44 -1.47 9.85
C ALA A 97 -6.74 -0.11 9.79
N ALA A 98 -7.25 0.84 9.00
CA ALA A 98 -6.65 2.17 8.86
C ALA A 98 -6.87 3.00 10.12
N ARG A 99 -5.90 3.87 10.40
CA ARG A 99 -5.98 4.79 11.53
C ARG A 99 -7.18 5.73 11.42
N TRP A 100 -7.48 6.18 10.22
CA TRP A 100 -8.68 6.95 9.93
C TRP A 100 -9.10 6.73 8.48
N THR A 101 -10.40 6.94 8.23
CA THR A 101 -10.98 6.84 6.90
C THR A 101 -11.90 8.03 6.66
N LEU A 102 -12.08 8.38 5.39
CA LEU A 102 -13.14 9.26 4.95
C LEU A 102 -14.16 8.41 4.17
N GLY A 103 -15.30 8.16 4.79
CA GLY A 103 -16.33 7.32 4.20
C GLY A 103 -17.46 8.14 3.61
N PHE A 104 -17.80 7.88 2.37
CA PHE A 104 -18.89 8.53 1.65
C PHE A 104 -19.79 7.48 1.01
N ALA A 105 -21.00 7.89 0.64
CA ALA A 105 -21.84 7.05 -0.21
C ALA A 105 -21.24 6.99 -1.62
N ALA A 106 -21.47 5.89 -2.32
CA ALA A 106 -20.92 5.70 -3.66
C ALA A 106 -21.37 6.80 -4.64
N ASP A 107 -22.56 7.34 -4.46
CA ASP A 107 -23.12 8.42 -5.30
C ASP A 107 -22.91 9.83 -4.73
N ALA A 108 -22.13 9.96 -3.65
CA ALA A 108 -21.87 11.27 -3.05
C ALA A 108 -20.99 12.15 -3.94
N PRO A 109 -21.16 13.49 -3.86
CA PRO A 109 -20.29 14.40 -4.61
C PRO A 109 -18.81 14.26 -4.26
N GLU A 110 -18.51 13.98 -2.99
CA GLU A 110 -17.16 13.79 -2.50
C GLU A 110 -16.50 12.56 -3.12
N THR A 111 -17.26 11.49 -3.33
CA THR A 111 -16.77 10.29 -4.02
C THR A 111 -16.40 10.64 -5.46
N ALA A 112 -17.26 11.37 -6.17
CA ALA A 112 -16.98 11.79 -7.53
C ALA A 112 -15.75 12.71 -7.59
N ALA A 113 -15.61 13.63 -6.63
CA ALA A 113 -14.46 14.51 -6.54
C ALA A 113 -13.17 13.72 -6.32
N TYR A 114 -13.18 12.74 -5.42
CA TYR A 114 -12.02 11.88 -5.20
C TYR A 114 -11.63 11.14 -6.48
N LEU A 115 -12.60 10.58 -7.19
CA LEU A 115 -12.32 9.83 -8.42
C LEU A 115 -11.80 10.71 -9.55
N ARG A 116 -12.04 12.03 -9.51
CA ARG A 116 -11.43 12.98 -10.43
C ARG A 116 -10.02 13.42 -10.02
N GLY A 117 -9.56 13.02 -8.84
CA GLY A 117 -8.23 13.39 -8.34
C GLY A 117 -8.20 14.69 -7.55
N GLU A 118 -9.36 15.21 -7.14
CA GLU A 118 -9.45 16.47 -6.41
C GLU A 118 -9.08 16.28 -4.94
N ALA A 119 -8.52 17.32 -4.34
CA ALA A 119 -8.32 17.38 -2.90
C ALA A 119 -9.67 17.53 -2.19
N LEU A 120 -9.76 16.97 -0.99
CA LEU A 120 -10.98 17.04 -0.19
C LEU A 120 -10.71 17.83 1.09
N PRO A 121 -11.71 18.56 1.61
CA PRO A 121 -11.60 19.14 2.93
C PRO A 121 -11.63 18.03 3.99
N ALA A 122 -10.89 18.24 5.08
CA ALA A 122 -10.86 17.28 6.18
C ALA A 122 -10.70 17.99 7.51
N ASP A 123 -11.01 17.29 8.59
CA ASP A 123 -10.78 17.76 9.94
C ASP A 123 -9.30 18.12 10.10
N PRO A 124 -8.96 19.34 10.58
CA PRO A 124 -7.57 19.72 10.83
C PRO A 124 -6.81 18.81 11.80
N ALA A 125 -7.52 18.03 12.61
CA ALA A 125 -6.90 17.07 13.50
C ALA A 125 -6.32 15.85 12.79
N LEU A 126 -6.77 15.58 11.54
CA LEU A 126 -6.25 14.46 10.76
C LEU A 126 -4.88 14.77 10.19
N SER A 127 -3.99 13.79 10.25
CA SER A 127 -2.65 13.88 9.68
C SER A 127 -2.20 12.53 9.14
N GLY A 128 -1.31 12.57 8.15
CA GLY A 128 -0.73 11.38 7.57
C GLY A 128 -1.68 10.63 6.63
N TRP A 129 -1.40 9.36 6.44
CA TRP A 129 -2.10 8.52 5.47
C TRP A 129 -3.45 8.04 6.00
N GLY A 130 -4.45 8.05 5.13
CA GLY A 130 -5.77 7.51 5.40
C GLY A 130 -6.40 6.95 4.14
N LEU A 131 -7.58 6.37 4.27
CA LEU A 131 -8.31 5.78 3.16
C LEU A 131 -9.60 6.53 2.90
N VAL A 132 -9.92 6.67 1.61
CA VAL A 132 -11.28 7.03 1.18
C VAL A 132 -12.04 5.75 0.89
N THR A 133 -13.26 5.66 1.40
CA THR A 133 -14.15 4.53 1.13
C THR A 133 -15.46 5.03 0.50
N ALA A 134 -16.07 4.16 -0.31
CA ALA A 134 -17.39 4.37 -0.86
C ALA A 134 -18.27 3.18 -0.48
N ASP A 135 -19.37 3.44 0.20
CA ASP A 135 -20.23 2.38 0.76
C ASP A 135 -19.45 1.31 1.52
N GLY A 136 -18.41 1.74 2.26
CA GLY A 136 -17.56 0.84 3.04
C GLY A 136 -16.45 0.15 2.26
N LEU A 137 -16.36 0.32 0.95
CA LEU A 137 -15.33 -0.29 0.12
C LEU A 137 -14.16 0.69 -0.10
N PRO A 138 -12.91 0.24 0.01
CA PRO A 138 -11.77 1.14 -0.16
C PRO A 138 -11.64 1.59 -1.62
N LEU A 139 -11.42 2.89 -1.81
CA LEU A 139 -11.16 3.49 -3.11
C LEU A 139 -9.68 3.80 -3.34
N GLY A 140 -8.98 4.22 -2.30
CA GLY A 140 -7.58 4.58 -2.41
C GLY A 140 -7.08 5.42 -1.25
N TRP A 141 -5.83 5.83 -1.36
CA TRP A 141 -5.14 6.61 -0.33
C TRP A 141 -5.41 8.10 -0.45
N VAL A 142 -5.36 8.75 0.69
CA VAL A 142 -5.24 10.20 0.83
C VAL A 142 -4.18 10.50 1.89
N LYS A 143 -3.61 11.69 1.84
CA LYS A 143 -2.67 12.14 2.87
C LYS A 143 -3.12 13.48 3.41
N ALA A 144 -3.39 13.53 4.71
CA ALA A 144 -3.92 14.72 5.36
C ALA A 144 -2.81 15.62 5.87
N ALA A 145 -2.99 16.92 5.68
CA ALA A 145 -2.15 17.96 6.24
C ALA A 145 -2.91 19.29 6.22
N GLY A 146 -2.93 20.00 7.36
CA GLY A 146 -3.45 21.35 7.43
C GLY A 146 -4.94 21.52 7.07
N GLY A 147 -5.78 20.55 7.41
CA GLY A 147 -7.21 20.64 7.15
C GLY A 147 -7.63 20.22 5.73
N ARG A 148 -6.69 19.71 4.95
CA ARG A 148 -6.95 19.20 3.60
C ARG A 148 -6.39 17.81 3.45
N VAL A 149 -7.03 17.00 2.60
CA VAL A 149 -6.47 15.72 2.22
C VAL A 149 -6.04 15.75 0.76
N ASN A 150 -4.77 15.44 0.54
CA ASN A 150 -4.20 15.32 -0.78
C ASN A 150 -4.60 13.99 -1.39
N ASN A 151 -5.14 14.05 -2.59
CA ASN A 151 -5.60 12.88 -3.32
C ASN A 151 -4.40 12.07 -3.82
N ARG A 152 -4.37 10.79 -3.47
CA ARG A 152 -3.29 9.88 -3.87
C ARG A 152 -3.78 8.81 -4.85
N LEU A 153 -4.95 9.00 -5.43
CA LEU A 153 -5.41 8.11 -6.49
C LEU A 153 -4.45 8.21 -7.68
N PRO A 154 -3.93 7.09 -8.20
CA PRO A 154 -3.05 7.13 -9.35
C PRO A 154 -3.66 7.88 -10.54
N LYS A 155 -2.86 8.71 -11.19
CA LYS A 155 -3.34 9.57 -12.29
C LYS A 155 -4.05 8.79 -13.38
N GLY A 156 -3.56 7.60 -13.70
CA GLY A 156 -4.17 6.75 -14.73
C GLY A 156 -5.54 6.20 -14.36
N LEU A 157 -5.94 6.26 -13.10
CA LEU A 157 -7.24 5.79 -12.62
C LEU A 157 -8.25 6.92 -12.42
N ARG A 158 -7.83 8.16 -12.59
CA ARG A 158 -8.71 9.31 -12.38
C ARG A 158 -9.72 9.44 -13.52
N ARG A 159 -10.94 9.73 -13.15
CA ARG A 159 -12.01 9.98 -14.11
C ARG A 159 -11.93 11.43 -14.62
N PRO A 160 -12.32 11.69 -15.89
CA PRO A 160 -12.39 13.05 -16.42
C PRO A 160 -13.47 13.91 -15.74
#